data_7177b13e2e8e2f1fb8f0ae379111dd55
#
_entry.id   7177b13e2e8e2f1fb8f0ae379111dd55
#
_cell.length_a   1.000
_cell.length_b   1.000
_cell.length_c   1.000
_cell.angle_alpha   90.00
_cell.angle_beta   90.00
_cell.angle_gamma   90.00
#
_symmetry.space_group_name_H-M   'P 1'
#
loop_
_entity.id
_entity.type
_entity.pdbx_description
1 polymer ?
#
loop_
_entity_poly.entity_id
_entity_poly.type
_entity_poly.pdbx_seq_one_letter_code
_entity_poly.pdbx_strand_id
1 'polypeptide(L)'
;MSQTSGENPESDTDPEVVAAARAAAKMARQVTIPLGEVGLSLPQYRVLAFLDEGETAPSNLAGRLSVSRPSITALMDGLIARDLVERRPDTDDGRRVHHHLTDDGRDILQQADKAVGDRLVVAAKALGGDGSFLISNLALFGKAIRIRAARAAGTT
;
A
#
# COMPACT_ATOMS: atom_id res chain seq x y z
N MET A 1 -49.30 -29.64 11.86
CA MET A 1 -48.16 -29.61 10.91
C MET A 1 -47.83 -28.16 10.64
N SER A 2 -46.95 -27.60 11.44
CA SER A 2 -46.50 -26.21 11.30
C SER A 2 -45.18 -26.22 10.59
N GLN A 3 -45.14 -25.68 9.38
CA GLN A 3 -43.90 -25.46 8.64
C GLN A 3 -43.26 -24.20 9.17
N THR A 4 -42.15 -24.37 9.87
CA THR A 4 -41.26 -23.29 10.20
C THR A 4 -40.47 -22.91 8.97
N SER A 5 -40.85 -21.82 8.32
CA SER A 5 -40.06 -21.18 7.27
C SER A 5 -38.76 -20.72 7.88
N GLY A 6 -37.66 -21.38 7.49
CA GLY A 6 -36.32 -20.92 7.80
C GLY A 6 -36.05 -19.61 7.08
N GLU A 7 -36.11 -18.51 7.78
CA GLU A 7 -35.50 -17.25 7.36
C GLU A 7 -34.00 -17.48 7.33
N ASN A 8 -33.49 -17.59 6.11
CA ASN A 8 -32.07 -17.43 5.85
C ASN A 8 -31.74 -15.95 6.13
N PRO A 9 -30.87 -15.60 7.08
CA PRO A 9 -30.43 -14.23 7.21
C PRO A 9 -29.57 -13.92 6.00
N GLU A 10 -30.20 -13.40 4.93
CA GLU A 10 -29.47 -12.67 3.89
C GLU A 10 -28.62 -11.62 4.63
N SER A 11 -27.32 -11.77 4.55
CA SER A 11 -26.40 -10.75 5.05
C SER A 11 -26.61 -9.51 4.20
N ASP A 12 -27.53 -8.66 4.66
CA ASP A 12 -27.82 -7.37 4.03
C ASP A 12 -26.58 -6.50 4.20
N THR A 13 -25.65 -6.64 3.24
CA THR A 13 -24.43 -5.85 3.23
C THR A 13 -24.83 -4.43 2.91
N ASP A 14 -24.58 -3.51 3.85
CA ASP A 14 -24.87 -2.08 3.71
C ASP A 14 -24.51 -1.59 2.30
N PRO A 15 -25.45 -1.03 1.54
CA PRO A 15 -25.22 -0.53 0.19
C PRO A 15 -24.05 0.47 0.10
N GLU A 16 -23.81 1.24 1.16
CA GLU A 16 -22.68 2.17 1.24
C GLU A 16 -21.34 1.42 1.32
N VAL A 17 -21.28 0.33 2.08
CA VAL A 17 -20.10 -0.54 2.16
C VAL A 17 -19.82 -1.21 0.80
N VAL A 18 -20.86 -1.65 0.09
CA VAL A 18 -20.73 -2.21 -1.26
C VAL A 18 -20.19 -1.16 -2.23
N ALA A 19 -20.73 0.06 -2.18
CA ALA A 19 -20.25 1.16 -3.01
C ALA A 19 -18.78 1.51 -2.71
N ALA A 20 -18.40 1.54 -1.44
CA ALA A 20 -17.01 1.76 -1.02
C ALA A 20 -16.07 0.66 -1.52
N ALA A 21 -16.45 -0.61 -1.45
CA ALA A 21 -15.67 -1.73 -1.97
C ALA A 21 -15.43 -1.60 -3.49
N ARG A 22 -16.48 -1.24 -4.25
CA ARG A 22 -16.38 -1.01 -5.69
C ARG A 22 -15.53 0.22 -6.02
N ALA A 23 -15.60 1.28 -5.22
CA ALA A 23 -14.76 2.46 -5.35
C ALA A 23 -13.28 2.10 -5.12
N ALA A 24 -12.96 1.31 -4.08
CA ALA A 24 -11.60 0.84 -3.82
C ALA A 24 -11.01 0.06 -5.00
N ALA A 25 -11.80 -0.81 -5.65
CA ALA A 25 -11.36 -1.52 -6.86
C ALA A 25 -11.06 -0.57 -8.03
N LYS A 26 -11.87 0.49 -8.21
CA LYS A 26 -11.63 1.52 -9.25
C LYS A 26 -10.40 2.37 -8.94
N MET A 27 -10.10 2.62 -7.66
CA MET A 27 -8.93 3.38 -7.24
C MET A 27 -7.61 2.71 -7.64
N ALA A 28 -7.56 1.37 -7.76
CA ALA A 28 -6.36 0.66 -8.19
C ALA A 28 -5.80 1.23 -9.51
N ARG A 29 -6.66 1.53 -10.48
CA ARG A 29 -6.26 2.13 -11.76
C ARG A 29 -5.73 3.56 -11.61
N GLN A 30 -6.29 4.34 -10.67
CA GLN A 30 -5.83 5.72 -10.41
C GLN A 30 -4.43 5.74 -9.81
N VAL A 31 -4.01 4.64 -9.18
CA VAL A 31 -2.66 4.48 -8.61
C VAL A 31 -1.71 3.85 -9.63
N THR A 32 -2.11 2.77 -10.32
CA THR A 32 -1.18 2.00 -11.18
C THR A 32 -0.76 2.73 -12.44
N ILE A 33 -1.62 3.56 -13.04
CA ILE A 33 -1.28 4.32 -14.25
C ILE A 33 -0.14 5.32 -13.98
N PRO A 34 -0.26 6.27 -13.02
CA PRO A 34 0.82 7.24 -12.77
C PRO A 34 2.11 6.57 -12.27
N LEU A 35 2.03 5.45 -11.54
CA LEU A 35 3.22 4.69 -11.17
C LEU A 35 3.95 4.14 -12.39
N GLY A 36 3.22 3.63 -13.39
CA GLY A 36 3.80 3.17 -14.64
C GLY A 36 4.52 4.28 -15.43
N GLU A 37 4.01 5.50 -15.38
CA GLU A 37 4.61 6.68 -16.01
C GLU A 37 5.96 7.06 -15.40
N VAL A 38 6.17 6.82 -14.10
CA VAL A 38 7.44 6.98 -13.39
C VAL A 38 8.27 5.69 -13.33
N GLY A 39 7.88 4.64 -14.06
CA GLY A 39 8.62 3.38 -14.15
C GLY A 39 8.57 2.50 -12.92
N LEU A 40 7.52 2.61 -12.09
CA LEU A 40 7.29 1.75 -10.93
C LEU A 40 6.04 0.89 -11.09
N SER A 41 6.13 -0.36 -10.63
CA SER A 41 4.94 -1.16 -10.36
C SER A 41 4.38 -0.83 -8.97
N LEU A 42 3.09 -1.14 -8.72
CA LEU A 42 2.49 -0.95 -7.40
C LEU A 42 3.23 -1.71 -6.28
N PRO A 43 3.67 -2.98 -6.47
CA PRO A 43 4.49 -3.66 -5.46
C PRO A 43 5.82 -2.96 -5.17
N GLN A 44 6.51 -2.47 -6.21
CA GLN A 44 7.76 -1.72 -6.04
C GLN A 44 7.54 -0.41 -5.26
N TYR A 45 6.54 0.36 -5.65
CA TYR A 45 6.16 1.58 -4.93
C TYR A 45 5.87 1.31 -3.45
N ARG A 46 5.10 0.25 -3.14
CA ARG A 46 4.81 -0.13 -1.75
C ARG A 46 6.07 -0.53 -0.98
N VAL A 47 7.03 -1.22 -1.60
CA VAL A 47 8.31 -1.53 -0.97
C VAL A 47 9.06 -0.24 -0.63
N LEU A 48 9.21 0.67 -1.58
CA LEU A 48 9.90 1.95 -1.35
C LEU A 48 9.23 2.75 -0.23
N ALA A 49 7.90 2.85 -0.22
CA ALA A 49 7.14 3.54 0.82
C ALA A 49 7.34 2.91 2.21
N PHE A 50 7.40 1.58 2.32
CA PHE A 50 7.65 0.92 3.60
C PHE A 50 9.09 1.09 4.08
N LEU A 51 10.07 1.13 3.17
CA LEU A 51 11.46 1.43 3.53
C LEU A 51 11.59 2.88 4.03
N ASP A 52 10.89 3.82 3.43
CA ASP A 52 10.83 5.22 3.87
C ASP A 52 10.17 5.36 5.25
N GLU A 53 9.16 4.54 5.55
CA GLU A 53 8.54 4.43 6.87
C GLU A 53 9.44 3.75 7.93
N GLY A 54 10.65 3.31 7.58
CA GLY A 54 11.63 2.67 8.48
C GLY A 54 11.54 1.15 8.56
N GLU A 55 10.75 0.48 7.72
CA GLU A 55 10.72 -0.98 7.65
C GLU A 55 11.87 -1.49 6.80
N THR A 56 12.88 -2.05 7.43
CA THR A 56 14.14 -2.43 6.74
C THR A 56 14.34 -3.95 6.58
N ALA A 57 13.53 -4.77 7.24
CA ALA A 57 13.63 -6.22 7.22
C ALA A 57 12.75 -6.85 6.12
N PRO A 58 13.32 -7.60 5.15
CA PRO A 58 12.54 -8.23 4.06
C PRO A 58 11.43 -9.17 4.54
N SER A 59 11.63 -9.85 5.67
CA SER A 59 10.61 -10.75 6.25
C SER A 59 9.34 -10.00 6.63
N ASN A 60 9.48 -8.80 7.21
CA ASN A 60 8.37 -7.96 7.59
C ASN A 60 7.67 -7.36 6.35
N LEU A 61 8.46 -6.95 5.35
CA LEU A 61 7.94 -6.46 4.06
C LEU A 61 7.09 -7.52 3.35
N ALA A 62 7.52 -8.80 3.36
CA ALA A 62 6.74 -9.89 2.78
C ALA A 62 5.35 -10.02 3.43
N GLY A 63 5.28 -9.94 4.77
CA GLY A 63 4.03 -9.96 5.53
C GLY A 63 3.13 -8.75 5.21
N ARG A 64 3.69 -7.54 5.22
CA ARG A 64 2.95 -6.29 4.95
C ARG A 64 2.44 -6.20 3.52
N LEU A 65 3.14 -6.79 2.56
CA LEU A 65 2.74 -6.84 1.15
C LEU A 65 1.81 -8.01 0.84
N SER A 66 1.68 -8.98 1.76
CA SER A 66 0.96 -10.24 1.55
C SER A 66 1.50 -11.00 0.34
N VAL A 67 2.82 -11.05 0.20
CA VAL A 67 3.52 -11.79 -0.86
C VAL A 67 4.42 -12.87 -0.29
N SER A 68 4.82 -13.84 -1.12
CA SER A 68 5.75 -14.89 -0.72
C SER A 68 7.17 -14.34 -0.50
N ARG A 69 7.99 -15.07 0.28
CA ARG A 69 9.41 -14.71 0.47
C ARG A 69 10.19 -14.65 -0.85
N PRO A 70 10.04 -15.58 -1.81
CA PRO A 70 10.67 -15.45 -3.12
C PRO A 70 10.23 -14.19 -3.87
N SER A 71 8.96 -13.81 -3.79
CA SER A 71 8.44 -12.60 -4.45
C SER A 71 9.06 -11.33 -3.89
N ILE A 72 9.19 -11.22 -2.56
CA ILE A 72 9.84 -10.03 -1.97
C ILE A 72 11.33 -9.98 -2.31
N THR A 73 12.02 -11.13 -2.36
CA THR A 73 13.43 -11.19 -2.78
C THR A 73 13.58 -10.68 -4.21
N ALA A 74 12.76 -11.15 -5.14
CA ALA A 74 12.81 -10.69 -6.53
C ALA A 74 12.50 -9.19 -6.67
N LEU A 75 11.54 -8.66 -5.89
CA LEU A 75 11.24 -7.23 -5.85
C LEU A 75 12.44 -6.42 -5.35
N MET A 76 13.07 -6.87 -4.24
CA MET A 76 14.24 -6.21 -3.67
C MET A 76 15.42 -6.24 -4.64
N ASP A 77 15.72 -7.39 -5.23
CA ASP A 77 16.82 -7.53 -6.20
C ASP A 77 16.60 -6.62 -7.43
N GLY A 78 15.36 -6.51 -7.90
CA GLY A 78 15.02 -5.59 -8.99
C GLY A 78 15.18 -4.11 -8.64
N LEU A 79 14.88 -3.72 -7.39
CA LEU A 79 15.09 -2.35 -6.91
C LEU A 79 16.58 -2.05 -6.68
N ILE A 80 17.35 -3.01 -6.18
CA ILE A 80 18.80 -2.90 -6.00
C ILE A 80 19.50 -2.80 -7.37
N ALA A 81 19.11 -3.60 -8.34
CA ALA A 81 19.67 -3.55 -9.70
C ALA A 81 19.44 -2.19 -10.39
N ARG A 82 18.44 -1.42 -9.95
CA ARG A 82 18.14 -0.06 -10.40
C ARG A 82 18.76 1.03 -9.52
N ASP A 83 19.56 0.65 -8.53
CA ASP A 83 20.16 1.57 -7.54
C ASP A 83 19.15 2.41 -6.74
N LEU A 84 17.92 1.88 -6.56
CA LEU A 84 16.87 2.54 -5.77
C LEU A 84 16.89 2.11 -4.29
N VAL A 85 17.49 0.96 -4.02
CA VAL A 85 17.63 0.36 -2.69
C VAL A 85 19.04 -0.17 -2.53
N GLU A 86 19.61 0.03 -1.35
CA GLU A 86 20.91 -0.52 -0.96
C GLU A 86 20.79 -1.48 0.22
N ARG A 87 21.76 -2.39 0.34
CA ARG A 87 21.91 -3.29 1.48
C ARG A 87 22.93 -2.73 2.44
N ARG A 88 22.59 -2.66 3.73
CA ARG A 88 23.51 -2.29 4.78
C ARG A 88 23.55 -3.41 5.83
N PRO A 89 24.76 -3.83 6.28
CA PRO A 89 24.87 -4.73 7.42
C PRO A 89 24.25 -4.09 8.67
N ASP A 90 23.65 -4.90 9.53
CA ASP A 90 23.26 -4.46 10.86
C ASP A 90 24.51 -4.13 11.68
N THR A 91 24.47 -3.04 12.43
CA THR A 91 25.60 -2.59 13.27
C THR A 91 25.84 -3.49 14.47
N ASP A 92 24.81 -4.17 14.97
CA ASP A 92 24.83 -4.98 16.18
C ASP A 92 24.94 -6.48 15.86
N ASP A 93 24.40 -6.92 14.73
CA ASP A 93 24.49 -8.29 14.24
C ASP A 93 24.81 -8.31 12.74
N GLY A 94 26.07 -8.38 12.40
CA GLY A 94 26.57 -8.38 11.01
C GLY A 94 26.04 -9.55 10.15
N ARG A 95 25.26 -10.49 10.73
CA ARG A 95 24.54 -11.54 10.00
C ARG A 95 23.20 -11.05 9.45
N ARG A 96 22.69 -9.92 9.97
CA ARG A 96 21.44 -9.31 9.50
C ARG A 96 21.77 -8.26 8.46
N VAL A 97 20.92 -8.20 7.45
CA VAL A 97 21.02 -7.22 6.38
C VAL A 97 19.75 -6.39 6.39
N HIS A 98 19.93 -5.09 6.49
CA HIS A 98 18.86 -4.10 6.36
C HIS A 98 18.88 -3.48 4.96
N HIS A 99 17.72 -3.05 4.54
CA HIS A 99 17.55 -2.39 3.25
C HIS A 99 17.14 -0.94 3.47
N HIS A 100 17.73 -0.05 2.71
CA HIS A 100 17.49 1.40 2.80
C HIS A 100 17.30 1.99 1.41
N LEU A 101 16.55 3.08 1.34
CA LEU A 101 16.47 3.85 0.11
C LEU A 101 17.82 4.53 -0.16
N THR A 102 18.24 4.53 -1.41
CA THR A 102 19.27 5.44 -1.91
C THR A 102 18.70 6.84 -2.10
N ASP A 103 19.50 7.82 -2.49
CA ASP A 103 18.97 9.13 -2.86
C ASP A 103 18.09 9.04 -4.10
N ASP A 104 18.47 8.27 -5.12
CA ASP A 104 17.64 7.99 -6.29
C ASP A 104 16.35 7.28 -5.91
N GLY A 105 16.39 6.36 -4.93
CA GLY A 105 15.21 5.71 -4.38
C GLY A 105 14.24 6.67 -3.69
N ARG A 106 14.74 7.66 -2.97
CA ARG A 106 13.93 8.73 -2.37
C ARG A 106 13.32 9.64 -3.44
N ASP A 107 14.10 10.01 -4.43
CA ASP A 107 13.66 10.89 -5.52
C ASP A 107 12.56 10.23 -6.35
N ILE A 108 12.71 8.98 -6.73
CA ILE A 108 11.67 8.26 -7.49
C ILE A 108 10.40 8.03 -6.66
N LEU A 109 10.52 7.78 -5.35
CA LEU A 109 9.38 7.67 -4.45
C LEU A 109 8.61 8.99 -4.37
N GLN A 110 9.31 10.13 -4.22
CA GLN A 110 8.69 11.45 -4.20
C GLN A 110 7.98 11.79 -5.52
N GLN A 111 8.58 11.43 -6.67
CA GLN A 111 7.94 11.58 -7.98
C GLN A 111 6.68 10.73 -8.10
N ALA A 112 6.73 9.48 -7.61
CA ALA A 112 5.59 8.59 -7.60
C ALA A 112 4.46 9.10 -6.70
N ASP A 113 4.78 9.56 -5.49
CA ASP A 113 3.82 10.16 -4.55
C ASP A 113 3.12 11.36 -5.19
N LYS A 114 3.89 12.23 -5.84
CA LYS A 114 3.35 13.39 -6.54
C LYS A 114 2.43 12.97 -7.69
N ALA A 115 2.85 12.06 -8.54
CA ALA A 115 2.08 11.62 -9.71
C ALA A 115 0.76 10.96 -9.30
N VAL A 116 0.79 10.10 -8.29
CA VAL A 116 -0.42 9.47 -7.72
C VAL A 116 -1.30 10.53 -7.05
N GLY A 117 -0.72 11.41 -6.24
CA GLY A 117 -1.43 12.47 -5.53
C GLY A 117 -2.16 13.42 -6.48
N ASP A 118 -1.49 13.90 -7.52
CA ASP A 118 -2.09 14.78 -8.54
C ASP A 118 -3.31 14.11 -9.21
N ARG A 119 -3.21 12.83 -9.52
CA ARG A 119 -4.31 12.08 -10.13
C ARG A 119 -5.49 11.88 -9.17
N LEU A 120 -5.23 11.63 -7.90
CA LEU A 120 -6.28 11.53 -6.88
C LEU A 120 -6.98 12.87 -6.66
N VAL A 121 -6.24 13.98 -6.65
CA VAL A 121 -6.81 15.33 -6.55
C VAL A 121 -7.71 15.63 -7.73
N VAL A 122 -7.30 15.30 -8.96
CA VAL A 122 -8.14 15.46 -10.15
C VAL A 122 -9.44 14.67 -10.04
N ALA A 123 -9.35 13.41 -9.59
CA ALA A 123 -10.54 12.57 -9.39
C ALA A 123 -11.46 13.11 -8.28
N ALA A 124 -10.90 13.61 -7.18
CA ALA A 124 -11.66 14.17 -6.07
C ALA A 124 -12.44 15.44 -6.47
N LYS A 125 -11.84 16.31 -7.29
CA LYS A 125 -12.48 17.54 -7.81
C LYS A 125 -13.69 17.27 -8.69
N ALA A 126 -13.83 16.06 -9.26
CA ALA A 126 -14.97 15.71 -10.09
C ALA A 126 -16.33 15.74 -9.34
N LEU A 127 -16.33 15.68 -8.02
CA LEU A 127 -17.52 15.82 -7.18
C LEU A 127 -17.89 17.30 -6.86
N GLY A 128 -17.11 18.24 -7.37
CA GLY A 128 -17.25 19.67 -7.03
C GLY A 128 -16.39 20.09 -5.84
N GLY A 129 -16.11 21.39 -5.73
CA GLY A 129 -15.21 21.91 -4.72
C GLY A 129 -13.73 21.59 -4.97
N ASP A 130 -12.92 21.70 -3.92
CA ASP A 130 -11.46 21.46 -4.00
C ASP A 130 -11.05 19.97 -3.85
N GLY A 131 -11.99 19.11 -3.48
CA GLY A 131 -11.73 17.68 -3.24
C GLY A 131 -10.92 17.37 -1.98
N SER A 132 -10.52 18.36 -1.19
CA SER A 132 -9.66 18.19 -0.01
C SER A 132 -10.23 17.22 1.03
N PHE A 133 -11.55 17.26 1.22
CA PHE A 133 -12.26 16.36 2.11
C PHE A 133 -12.03 14.89 1.74
N LEU A 134 -12.13 14.53 0.46
CA LEU A 134 -11.93 13.15 0.00
C LEU A 134 -10.47 12.69 0.18
N ILE A 135 -9.51 13.57 -0.11
CA ILE A 135 -8.08 13.29 0.08
C ILE A 135 -7.78 13.08 1.56
N SER A 136 -8.30 13.95 2.44
CA SER A 136 -8.09 13.82 3.88
C SER A 136 -8.69 12.53 4.45
N ASN A 137 -9.89 12.15 4.02
CA ASN A 137 -10.52 10.90 4.44
C ASN A 137 -9.76 9.67 3.93
N LEU A 138 -9.24 9.70 2.71
CA LEU A 138 -8.41 8.61 2.18
C LEU A 138 -7.10 8.45 2.98
N ALA A 139 -6.45 9.56 3.32
CA ALA A 139 -5.26 9.54 4.18
C ALA A 139 -5.56 8.98 5.57
N LEU A 140 -6.69 9.38 6.16
CA LEU A 140 -7.17 8.86 7.46
C LEU A 140 -7.45 7.35 7.38
N PHE A 141 -8.07 6.88 6.31
CA PHE A 141 -8.32 5.45 6.08
C PHE A 141 -7.00 4.67 5.95
N GLY A 142 -6.01 5.21 5.25
CA GLY A 142 -4.65 4.64 5.19
C GLY A 142 -4.02 4.51 6.58
N LYS A 143 -4.18 5.52 7.45
CA LYS A 143 -3.73 5.45 8.85
C LYS A 143 -4.45 4.33 9.64
N ALA A 144 -5.75 4.17 9.45
CA ALA A 144 -6.52 3.10 10.11
C ALA A 144 -6.04 1.70 9.70
N ILE A 145 -5.72 1.50 8.40
CA ILE A 145 -5.13 0.25 7.89
C ILE A 145 -3.79 -0.05 8.58
N ARG A 146 -2.91 0.95 8.74
CA ARG A 146 -1.61 0.79 9.42
C ARG A 146 -1.78 0.39 10.88
N ILE A 147 -2.67 1.05 11.61
CA ILE A 147 -2.97 0.74 13.03
C ILE A 147 -3.45 -0.70 13.17
N ARG A 148 -4.36 -1.14 12.30
CA ARG A 148 -4.86 -2.51 12.30
C ARG A 148 -3.74 -3.52 12.05
N ALA A 149 -2.88 -3.26 11.07
CA ALA A 149 -1.76 -4.14 10.75
C ALA A 149 -0.76 -4.26 11.91
N ALA A 150 -0.43 -3.13 12.58
CA ALA A 150 0.45 -3.13 13.74
C ALA A 150 -0.12 -3.93 14.92
N ARG A 151 -1.43 -3.81 15.18
CA ARG A 151 -2.10 -4.60 16.24
C ARG A 151 -2.08 -6.10 15.93
N ALA A 152 -2.29 -6.50 14.68
CA ALA A 152 -2.24 -7.91 14.27
C ALA A 152 -0.82 -8.50 14.41
N ALA A 153 0.23 -7.72 14.18
CA ALA A 153 1.62 -8.13 14.35
C ALA A 153 2.08 -8.21 15.81
N GLY A 154 1.49 -7.44 16.72
CA GLY A 154 1.82 -7.42 18.15
C GLY A 154 1.07 -8.46 19.00
N THR A 155 0.21 -9.29 18.42
CA THR A 155 -0.61 -10.30 19.11
C THR A 155 0.02 -11.70 19.02
N THR A 156 1.28 -11.83 18.61
CA THR A 156 2.03 -13.11 18.58
C THR A 156 3.10 -13.14 19.70
#